data_f68aaa5d5782a9f533a02bc8b64a3c30
#
_entry.id   f68aaa5d5782a9f533a02bc8b64a3c30
#
_cell.length_a   1.000
_cell.length_b   1.000
_cell.length_c   1.000
_cell.angle_alpha   90.00
_cell.angle_beta   90.00
_cell.angle_gamma   90.00
#
_symmetry.space_group_name_H-M   'P 1'
#
loop_
_entity.id
_entity.type
_entity.pdbx_description
1 polymer ?
#
loop_
_entity_poly.entity_id
_entity_poly.type
_entity_poly.pdbx_seq_one_letter_code
_entity_poly.pdbx_strand_id
1 'polypeptide(L)'
;MAEPIRVLVVDDHPVVRQGLRTFLDLQDDLTVVGEAADGAAAVAAADALHPEGVLLDLRMPGADGVAALHGLRESGNAAKVLIITSFTEPAAVLPAMRAGAAGYVYKDVDPPALAAAIRAVHAGHVLLHPEVARLLAEGREHRAEVHLTPREREVLAALARGRANREIARHLGVSEKTVKTHVSAVLGKLGVQDRTQAALYAVRHGIVG
;
A
#
# COMPACT_ATOMS: atom_id res chain seq x y z
N MET A 1 22.10 -7.28 28.62
CA MET A 1 21.06 -6.31 28.14
C MET A 1 20.74 -6.72 26.71
N ALA A 2 19.48 -6.69 26.29
CA ALA A 2 19.14 -6.93 24.89
C ALA A 2 19.73 -5.79 24.04
N GLU A 3 20.10 -6.08 22.80
CA GLU A 3 20.52 -5.01 21.86
C GLU A 3 19.34 -4.09 21.56
N PRO A 4 19.57 -2.76 21.42
CA PRO A 4 18.50 -1.83 21.11
C PRO A 4 17.95 -2.07 19.69
N ILE A 5 16.65 -1.91 19.51
CA ILE A 5 15.99 -2.00 18.22
C ILE A 5 16.51 -0.87 17.32
N ARG A 6 17.03 -1.21 16.16
CA ARG A 6 17.66 -0.32 15.20
C ARG A 6 16.60 0.28 14.27
N VAL A 7 16.37 1.58 14.36
CA VAL A 7 15.30 2.28 13.64
C VAL A 7 15.87 3.23 12.59
N LEU A 8 15.36 3.16 11.36
CA LEU A 8 15.57 4.15 10.30
C LEU A 8 14.37 5.11 10.29
N VAL A 9 14.62 6.42 10.33
CA VAL A 9 13.58 7.46 10.28
C VAL A 9 13.54 8.06 8.87
N VAL A 10 12.35 8.04 8.24
CA VAL A 10 12.13 8.54 6.88
C VAL A 10 10.98 9.55 6.87
N ASP A 11 11.33 10.81 6.67
CA ASP A 11 10.39 11.95 6.61
C ASP A 11 11.05 13.07 5.82
N ASP A 12 10.33 13.83 5.01
CA ASP A 12 10.89 14.95 4.24
C ASP A 12 11.16 16.21 5.09
N HIS A 13 10.55 16.30 6.29
CA HIS A 13 10.70 17.43 7.19
C HIS A 13 11.88 17.24 8.17
N PRO A 14 12.97 18.02 8.04
CA PRO A 14 14.17 17.86 8.90
C PRO A 14 13.87 17.99 10.41
N VAL A 15 12.97 18.90 10.78
CA VAL A 15 12.58 19.12 12.19
C VAL A 15 11.89 17.89 12.77
N VAL A 16 11.05 17.23 11.98
CA VAL A 16 10.35 15.99 12.38
C VAL A 16 11.37 14.88 12.58
N ARG A 17 12.28 14.66 11.62
CA ARG A 17 13.34 13.64 11.75
C ARG A 17 14.19 13.85 12.99
N GLN A 18 14.65 15.09 13.21
CA GLN A 18 15.48 15.41 14.37
C GLN A 18 14.73 15.23 15.69
N GLY A 19 13.45 15.60 15.73
CA GLY A 19 12.59 15.39 16.91
C GLY A 19 12.40 13.91 17.21
N LEU A 20 12.10 13.11 16.19
CA LEU A 20 11.96 11.65 16.31
C LEU A 20 13.26 10.99 16.77
N ARG A 21 14.40 11.35 16.16
CA ARG A 21 15.72 10.87 16.62
C ARG A 21 15.95 11.17 18.08
N THR A 22 15.83 12.45 18.47
CA THR A 22 16.08 12.87 19.86
C THR A 22 15.21 12.10 20.84
N PHE A 23 13.94 11.91 20.52
CA PHE A 23 13.03 11.17 21.38
C PHE A 23 13.35 9.67 21.44
N LEU A 24 13.63 9.04 20.31
CA LEU A 24 13.88 7.59 20.24
C LEU A 24 15.23 7.24 20.88
N ASP A 25 16.27 8.05 20.69
CA ASP A 25 17.59 7.82 21.29
C ASP A 25 17.59 8.05 22.81
N LEU A 26 16.54 8.66 23.39
CA LEU A 26 16.32 8.72 24.85
C LEU A 26 15.73 7.41 25.43
N GLN A 27 15.30 6.49 24.59
CA GLN A 27 14.81 5.17 25.05
C GLN A 27 15.98 4.19 25.13
N ASP A 28 16.14 3.48 26.24
CA ASP A 28 17.25 2.53 26.47
C ASP A 28 17.30 1.37 25.46
N ASP A 29 16.16 1.04 24.86
CA ASP A 29 15.97 -0.10 23.99
C ASP A 29 15.69 0.25 22.52
N LEU A 30 15.81 1.52 22.13
CA LEU A 30 15.68 1.97 20.75
C LEU A 30 16.93 2.78 20.33
N THR A 31 17.30 2.73 19.05
CA THR A 31 18.36 3.59 18.53
C THR A 31 18.09 3.96 17.08
N VAL A 32 18.24 5.23 16.73
CA VAL A 32 18.11 5.69 15.34
C VAL A 32 19.44 5.51 14.63
N VAL A 33 19.51 4.50 13.77
CA VAL A 33 20.72 4.15 13.01
C VAL A 33 20.90 4.97 11.75
N GLY A 34 19.85 5.66 11.28
CA GLY A 34 19.94 6.52 10.09
C GLY A 34 18.68 7.34 9.89
N GLU A 35 18.79 8.28 8.96
CA GLU A 35 17.71 9.15 8.51
C GLU A 35 17.68 9.21 6.98
N ALA A 36 16.50 9.37 6.40
CA ALA A 36 16.33 9.61 4.98
C ALA A 36 15.25 10.67 4.75
N ALA A 37 15.41 11.47 3.70
CA ALA A 37 14.49 12.56 3.37
C ALA A 37 13.50 12.17 2.25
N ASP A 38 13.71 11.03 1.61
CA ASP A 38 12.88 10.52 0.51
C ASP A 38 12.97 9.00 0.40
N GLY A 39 12.13 8.43 -0.48
CA GLY A 39 12.02 6.98 -0.64
C GLY A 39 13.26 6.31 -1.21
N ALA A 40 13.97 6.96 -2.14
CA ALA A 40 15.18 6.38 -2.74
C ALA A 40 16.32 6.34 -1.71
N ALA A 41 16.50 7.43 -0.96
CA ALA A 41 17.43 7.49 0.15
C ALA A 41 17.07 6.49 1.26
N ALA A 42 15.77 6.26 1.51
CA ALA A 42 15.30 5.27 2.48
C ALA A 42 15.73 3.85 2.11
N VAL A 43 15.56 3.43 0.84
CA VAL A 43 15.98 2.11 0.37
C VAL A 43 17.49 1.96 0.49
N ALA A 44 18.27 2.93 -0.01
CA ALA A 44 19.73 2.90 0.07
C ALA A 44 20.25 2.84 1.52
N ALA A 45 19.63 3.63 2.43
CA ALA A 45 19.99 3.62 3.83
C ALA A 45 19.62 2.30 4.52
N ALA A 46 18.47 1.73 4.18
CA ALA A 46 18.03 0.45 4.73
C ALA A 46 18.95 -0.70 4.30
N ASP A 47 19.39 -0.69 3.05
CA ASP A 47 20.34 -1.70 2.52
C ASP A 47 21.74 -1.56 3.13
N ALA A 48 22.17 -0.34 3.46
CA ALA A 48 23.48 -0.10 4.06
C ALA A 48 23.50 -0.33 5.57
N LEU A 49 22.42 0.02 6.25
CA LEU A 49 22.36 0.05 7.72
C LEU A 49 21.67 -1.15 8.34
N HIS A 50 20.93 -1.93 7.54
CA HIS A 50 20.15 -3.09 7.99
C HIS A 50 19.32 -2.79 9.26
N PRO A 51 18.40 -1.79 9.24
CA PRO A 51 17.54 -1.50 10.37
C PRO A 51 16.55 -2.66 10.62
N GLU A 52 16.07 -2.77 11.86
CA GLU A 52 15.02 -3.73 12.23
C GLU A 52 13.64 -3.13 12.06
N GLY A 53 13.54 -1.79 12.21
CA GLY A 53 12.32 -1.01 11.99
C GLY A 53 12.57 0.18 11.09
N VAL A 54 11.56 0.56 10.30
CA VAL A 54 11.54 1.79 9.52
C VAL A 54 10.30 2.59 9.91
N LEU A 55 10.49 3.83 10.38
CA LEU A 55 9.42 4.81 10.50
C LEU A 55 9.32 5.55 9.17
N LEU A 56 8.22 5.42 8.47
CA LEU A 56 8.07 5.95 7.11
C LEU A 56 6.88 6.90 7.01
N ASP A 57 7.14 8.17 6.65
CA ASP A 57 6.07 9.06 6.23
C ASP A 57 5.54 8.67 4.84
N LEU A 58 4.23 8.73 4.68
CA LEU A 58 3.58 8.51 3.38
C LEU A 58 3.64 9.76 2.48
N ARG A 59 3.73 10.95 3.06
CA ARG A 59 3.68 12.23 2.33
C ARG A 59 5.07 12.82 2.20
N MET A 60 5.78 12.42 1.15
CA MET A 60 7.07 13.02 0.81
C MET A 60 7.02 13.56 -0.63
N PRO A 61 7.47 14.81 -0.91
CA PRO A 61 7.51 15.36 -2.26
C PRO A 61 8.36 14.50 -3.19
N GLY A 62 7.84 14.20 -4.38
CA GLY A 62 8.57 13.49 -5.43
C GLY A 62 8.77 11.98 -5.22
N ALA A 63 8.41 11.44 -4.05
CA ALA A 63 8.40 10.00 -3.82
C ALA A 63 7.18 9.61 -2.99
N ASP A 64 6.33 8.75 -3.53
CA ASP A 64 5.23 8.16 -2.80
C ASP A 64 5.81 7.22 -1.73
N GLY A 65 5.47 7.41 -0.45
CA GLY A 65 5.88 6.52 0.64
C GLY A 65 5.51 5.05 0.39
N VAL A 66 4.45 4.80 -0.38
CA VAL A 66 4.08 3.46 -0.84
C VAL A 66 5.12 2.91 -1.83
N ALA A 67 5.67 3.74 -2.71
CA ALA A 67 6.76 3.34 -3.61
C ALA A 67 8.04 3.02 -2.81
N ALA A 68 8.36 3.80 -1.78
CA ALA A 68 9.47 3.50 -0.87
C ALA A 68 9.30 2.14 -0.18
N LEU A 69 8.08 1.84 0.28
CA LEU A 69 7.75 0.55 0.89
C LEU A 69 7.91 -0.63 -0.09
N HIS A 70 7.52 -0.44 -1.36
CA HIS A 70 7.77 -1.43 -2.41
C HIS A 70 9.27 -1.63 -2.64
N GLY A 71 10.04 -0.54 -2.77
CA GLY A 71 11.50 -0.61 -2.94
C GLY A 71 12.20 -1.35 -1.79
N LEU A 72 11.84 -1.08 -0.55
CA LEU A 72 12.33 -1.80 0.64
C LEU A 72 12.06 -3.30 0.58
N ARG A 73 10.92 -3.72 0.03
CA ARG A 73 10.58 -5.13 -0.11
C ARG A 73 11.28 -5.79 -1.28
N GLU A 74 11.41 -5.08 -2.39
CA GLU A 74 12.09 -5.56 -3.60
C GLU A 74 13.59 -5.75 -3.36
N SER A 75 14.22 -4.91 -2.51
CA SER A 75 15.60 -5.09 -2.07
C SER A 75 15.80 -6.28 -1.12
N GLY A 76 14.71 -6.93 -0.68
CA GLY A 76 14.78 -8.05 0.26
C GLY A 76 14.99 -7.63 1.71
N ASN A 77 14.81 -6.35 2.03
CA ASN A 77 14.98 -5.84 3.39
C ASN A 77 13.92 -6.42 4.33
N ALA A 78 14.36 -6.96 5.46
CA ALA A 78 13.50 -7.62 6.45
C ALA A 78 12.88 -6.67 7.47
N ALA A 79 13.25 -5.37 7.44
CA ALA A 79 12.78 -4.37 8.39
C ALA A 79 11.24 -4.28 8.43
N LYS A 80 10.70 -4.11 9.62
CA LYS A 80 9.27 -3.87 9.82
C LYS A 80 8.98 -2.40 9.58
N VAL A 81 8.09 -2.10 8.65
CA VAL A 81 7.73 -0.72 8.32
C VAL A 81 6.51 -0.29 9.12
N LEU A 82 6.68 0.71 9.98
CA LEU A 82 5.61 1.42 10.67
C LEU A 82 5.40 2.76 9.96
N ILE A 83 4.21 2.95 9.44
CA ILE A 83 3.84 4.22 8.80
C ILE A 83 3.58 5.27 9.86
N ILE A 84 4.13 6.47 9.67
CA ILE A 84 3.75 7.66 10.42
C ILE A 84 3.11 8.67 9.47
N THR A 85 1.90 9.16 9.76
CA THR A 85 1.15 9.94 8.80
C THR A 85 0.31 11.04 9.44
N SER A 86 0.11 12.14 8.69
CA SER A 86 -0.85 13.18 9.03
C SER A 86 -2.26 12.91 8.48
N PHE A 87 -2.47 11.82 7.74
CA PHE A 87 -3.77 11.47 7.22
C PHE A 87 -4.72 11.04 8.33
N THR A 88 -5.85 11.72 8.44
CA THR A 88 -6.94 11.37 9.36
C THR A 88 -7.92 10.37 8.77
N GLU A 89 -7.94 10.20 7.45
CA GLU A 89 -8.82 9.26 6.76
C GLU A 89 -8.20 7.86 6.72
N PRO A 90 -8.83 6.86 7.34
CA PRO A 90 -8.33 5.47 7.37
C PRO A 90 -8.07 4.88 5.98
N ALA A 91 -8.87 5.26 4.98
CA ALA A 91 -8.70 4.80 3.60
C ALA A 91 -7.36 5.23 2.97
N ALA A 92 -6.77 6.34 3.40
CA ALA A 92 -5.52 6.87 2.85
C ALA A 92 -4.30 5.98 3.13
N VAL A 93 -4.34 5.17 4.19
CA VAL A 93 -3.25 4.24 4.56
C VAL A 93 -3.39 2.85 3.92
N LEU A 94 -4.54 2.54 3.31
CA LEU A 94 -4.80 1.22 2.70
C LEU A 94 -3.74 0.79 1.66
N PRO A 95 -3.25 1.64 0.75
CA PRO A 95 -2.20 1.24 -0.19
C PRO A 95 -0.94 0.76 0.53
N ALA A 96 -0.49 1.47 1.56
CA ALA A 96 0.68 1.09 2.35
C ALA A 96 0.46 -0.21 3.13
N MET A 97 -0.72 -0.39 3.73
CA MET A 97 -1.05 -1.63 4.43
C MET A 97 -1.11 -2.83 3.47
N ARG A 98 -1.63 -2.65 2.26
CA ARG A 98 -1.64 -3.68 1.20
C ARG A 98 -0.23 -3.97 0.68
N ALA A 99 0.63 -2.97 0.61
CA ALA A 99 2.04 -3.12 0.28
C ALA A 99 2.84 -3.79 1.41
N GLY A 100 2.21 -4.02 2.57
CA GLY A 100 2.71 -4.79 3.70
C GLY A 100 3.38 -3.99 4.80
N ALA A 101 2.99 -2.74 5.00
CA ALA A 101 3.32 -2.06 6.24
C ALA A 101 2.83 -2.90 7.44
N ALA A 102 3.61 -2.91 8.51
CA ALA A 102 3.28 -3.65 9.73
C ALA A 102 2.27 -2.90 10.62
N GLY A 103 2.05 -1.63 10.33
CA GLY A 103 1.07 -0.80 11.04
C GLY A 103 1.18 0.65 10.63
N TYR A 104 0.35 1.48 11.26
CA TYR A 104 0.47 2.92 11.13
C TYR A 104 0.10 3.62 12.42
N VAL A 105 0.66 4.83 12.60
CA VAL A 105 0.35 5.77 13.67
C VAL A 105 0.17 7.16 13.07
N TYR A 106 -0.57 8.01 13.77
CA TYR A 106 -0.69 9.42 13.39
C TYR A 106 0.50 10.23 13.89
N LYS A 107 0.86 11.32 13.18
CA LYS A 107 1.99 12.19 13.57
C LYS A 107 1.75 12.95 14.88
N ASP A 108 0.52 13.04 15.34
CA ASP A 108 0.12 13.64 16.62
C ASP A 108 0.08 12.63 17.78
N VAL A 109 0.53 11.39 17.54
CA VAL A 109 0.62 10.37 18.57
C VAL A 109 1.57 10.79 19.69
N ASP A 110 1.20 10.51 20.93
CA ASP A 110 2.09 10.68 22.09
C ASP A 110 3.42 9.97 21.89
N PRO A 111 4.58 10.63 22.16
CA PRO A 111 5.88 10.00 22.03
C PRO A 111 6.03 8.64 22.72
N PRO A 112 5.57 8.42 23.96
CA PRO A 112 5.58 7.09 24.59
C PRO A 112 4.76 6.06 23.81
N ALA A 113 3.62 6.44 23.24
CA ALA A 113 2.80 5.54 22.43
C ALA A 113 3.49 5.19 21.10
N LEU A 114 4.24 6.11 20.48
CA LEU A 114 5.07 5.83 19.31
C LEU A 114 6.15 4.78 19.64
N ALA A 115 6.86 4.93 20.74
CA ALA A 115 7.88 3.96 21.16
C ALA A 115 7.25 2.58 21.42
N ALA A 116 6.08 2.53 22.07
CA ALA A 116 5.34 1.29 22.26
C ALA A 116 4.90 0.65 20.92
N ALA A 117 4.49 1.46 19.95
CA ALA A 117 4.15 1.00 18.63
C ALA A 117 5.35 0.36 17.89
N ILE A 118 6.52 0.97 17.95
CA ILE A 118 7.76 0.42 17.37
C ILE A 118 8.09 -0.93 17.98
N ARG A 119 8.04 -1.04 19.33
CA ARG A 119 8.28 -2.31 20.05
C ARG A 119 7.29 -3.40 19.63
N ALA A 120 6.02 -3.07 19.56
CA ALA A 120 4.97 -4.00 19.16
C ALA A 120 5.17 -4.51 17.72
N VAL A 121 5.48 -3.61 16.78
CA VAL A 121 5.76 -3.97 15.38
C VAL A 121 7.03 -4.82 15.28
N HIS A 122 8.08 -4.48 16.00
CA HIS A 122 9.31 -5.29 16.07
C HIS A 122 9.04 -6.69 16.61
N ALA A 123 8.20 -6.81 17.63
CA ALA A 123 7.75 -8.11 18.18
C ALA A 123 6.83 -8.91 17.22
N GLY A 124 6.51 -8.37 16.05
CA GLY A 124 5.70 -9.05 15.04
C GLY A 124 4.21 -8.78 15.12
N HIS A 125 3.75 -7.87 15.97
CA HIS A 125 2.37 -7.43 16.00
C HIS A 125 2.05 -6.52 14.81
N VAL A 126 0.81 -6.60 14.31
CA VAL A 126 0.29 -5.69 13.30
C VAL A 126 -0.59 -4.64 13.98
N LEU A 127 -0.25 -3.36 13.81
CA LEU A 127 -0.99 -2.27 14.41
C LEU A 127 -1.99 -1.70 13.41
N LEU A 128 -3.27 -1.99 13.63
CA LEU A 128 -4.37 -1.55 12.77
C LEU A 128 -5.46 -0.87 13.62
N HIS A 129 -5.91 0.29 13.12
CA HIS A 129 -7.17 0.83 13.60
C HIS A 129 -8.32 -0.08 13.14
N PRO A 130 -9.37 -0.32 13.97
CA PRO A 130 -10.47 -1.21 13.61
C PRO A 130 -11.11 -0.92 12.26
N GLU A 131 -11.24 0.35 11.90
CA GLU A 131 -11.80 0.76 10.61
C GLU A 131 -10.91 0.39 9.41
N VAL A 132 -9.58 0.52 9.53
CA VAL A 132 -8.66 0.06 8.49
C VAL A 132 -8.69 -1.46 8.38
N ALA A 133 -8.78 -2.18 9.50
CA ALA A 133 -8.93 -3.63 9.49
C ALA A 133 -10.21 -4.05 8.75
N ARG A 134 -11.34 -3.36 8.99
CA ARG A 134 -12.60 -3.57 8.27
C ARG A 134 -12.43 -3.32 6.76
N LEU A 135 -11.89 -2.17 6.38
CA LEU A 135 -11.66 -1.81 4.97
C LEU A 135 -10.70 -2.77 4.25
N LEU A 136 -9.69 -3.29 4.96
CA LEU A 136 -8.82 -4.33 4.43
C LEU A 136 -9.55 -5.66 4.23
N ALA A 137 -10.42 -6.03 5.17
CA ALA A 137 -11.25 -7.22 5.06
C ALA A 137 -12.24 -7.09 3.90
N GLU A 138 -12.96 -5.99 3.80
CA GLU A 138 -13.86 -5.69 2.67
C GLU A 138 -13.11 -5.68 1.32
N GLY A 139 -11.91 -5.12 1.29
CA GLY A 139 -11.05 -5.15 0.10
C GLY A 139 -10.52 -6.56 -0.24
N ARG A 140 -10.51 -7.49 0.73
CA ARG A 140 -10.24 -8.92 0.48
C ARG A 140 -11.46 -9.65 -0.06
N GLU A 141 -12.65 -9.30 0.41
CA GLU A 141 -13.90 -9.83 -0.13
C GLU A 141 -14.12 -9.39 -1.57
N HIS A 142 -13.71 -8.16 -1.94
CA HIS A 142 -13.65 -7.72 -3.34
C HIS A 142 -12.51 -8.36 -4.15
N ARG A 143 -11.48 -8.93 -3.50
CA ARG A 143 -10.44 -9.79 -4.12
C ARG A 143 -10.80 -11.27 -4.12
N ALA A 144 -11.72 -11.70 -3.25
CA ALA A 144 -12.30 -13.02 -3.30
C ALA A 144 -13.21 -13.07 -4.52
N GLU A 145 -12.65 -13.59 -5.64
CA GLU A 145 -13.33 -13.89 -6.88
C GLU A 145 -14.41 -12.87 -7.27
N VAL A 146 -14.02 -11.88 -8.05
CA VAL A 146 -15.00 -11.14 -8.84
C VAL A 146 -15.69 -12.18 -9.71
N HIS A 147 -16.85 -12.66 -9.25
CA HIS A 147 -17.66 -13.63 -10.00
C HIS A 147 -18.24 -12.95 -11.24
N LEU A 148 -17.39 -12.86 -12.25
CA LEU A 148 -17.83 -12.51 -13.58
C LEU A 148 -18.54 -13.71 -14.17
N THR A 149 -19.75 -13.50 -14.67
CA THR A 149 -20.41 -14.50 -15.51
C THR A 149 -19.51 -14.85 -16.70
N PRO A 150 -19.68 -16.00 -17.35
CA PRO A 150 -18.91 -16.34 -18.55
C PRO A 150 -18.96 -15.22 -19.59
N ARG A 151 -20.11 -14.58 -19.76
CA ARG A 151 -20.32 -13.48 -20.69
C ARG A 151 -19.60 -12.20 -20.32
N GLU A 152 -19.58 -11.84 -19.04
CA GLU A 152 -18.84 -10.69 -18.51
C GLU A 152 -17.33 -10.91 -18.64
N ARG A 153 -16.84 -12.12 -18.44
CA ARG A 153 -15.43 -12.49 -18.63
C ARG A 153 -15.01 -12.36 -20.10
N GLU A 154 -15.86 -12.80 -21.06
CA GLU A 154 -15.62 -12.63 -22.50
C GLU A 154 -15.55 -11.13 -22.87
N VAL A 155 -16.47 -10.31 -22.33
CA VAL A 155 -16.48 -8.87 -22.55
C VAL A 155 -15.21 -8.23 -21.95
N LEU A 156 -14.81 -8.58 -20.74
CA LEU A 156 -13.60 -8.09 -20.10
C LEU A 156 -12.33 -8.45 -20.90
N ALA A 157 -12.23 -9.67 -21.38
CA ALA A 157 -11.14 -10.12 -22.22
C ALA A 157 -11.07 -9.33 -23.56
N ALA A 158 -12.22 -9.02 -24.12
CA ALA A 158 -12.28 -8.22 -25.34
C ALA A 158 -11.92 -6.74 -25.10
N LEU A 159 -12.30 -6.17 -23.94
CA LEU A 159 -11.88 -4.84 -23.50
C LEU A 159 -10.37 -4.74 -23.35
N ALA A 160 -9.76 -5.75 -22.75
CA ALA A 160 -8.31 -5.80 -22.52
C ALA A 160 -7.51 -5.90 -23.83
N ARG A 161 -8.11 -6.44 -24.87
CA ARG A 161 -7.56 -6.43 -26.25
C ARG A 161 -7.81 -5.13 -27.02
N GLY A 162 -8.34 -4.10 -26.35
CA GLY A 162 -8.60 -2.78 -26.94
C GLY A 162 -9.82 -2.70 -27.85
N ARG A 163 -10.69 -3.73 -27.93
CA ARG A 163 -11.83 -3.75 -28.87
C ARG A 163 -12.91 -2.74 -28.48
N ALA A 164 -13.43 -2.00 -29.46
CA ALA A 164 -14.57 -1.13 -29.26
C ALA A 164 -15.87 -1.92 -29.04
N ASN A 165 -16.88 -1.33 -28.37
CA ASN A 165 -18.16 -2.02 -28.09
C ASN A 165 -18.84 -2.62 -29.33
N ARG A 166 -18.74 -1.94 -30.47
CA ARG A 166 -19.25 -2.43 -31.75
C ARG A 166 -18.55 -3.69 -32.24
N GLU A 167 -17.24 -3.79 -32.00
CA GLU A 167 -16.44 -4.97 -32.36
C GLU A 167 -16.74 -6.13 -31.43
N ILE A 168 -16.89 -5.84 -30.14
CA ILE A 168 -17.31 -6.81 -29.12
C ILE A 168 -18.71 -7.35 -29.47
N ALA A 169 -19.64 -6.47 -29.82
CA ALA A 169 -21.01 -6.84 -30.22
C ALA A 169 -21.02 -7.82 -31.39
N ARG A 170 -20.25 -7.52 -32.45
CA ARG A 170 -20.08 -8.41 -33.61
C ARG A 170 -19.45 -9.75 -33.24
N HIS A 171 -18.39 -9.72 -32.43
CA HIS A 171 -17.68 -10.94 -32.01
C HIS A 171 -18.55 -11.86 -31.15
N LEU A 172 -19.38 -11.26 -30.30
CA LEU A 172 -20.22 -11.98 -29.35
C LEU A 172 -21.65 -12.26 -29.87
N GLY A 173 -22.01 -11.81 -31.07
CA GLY A 173 -23.33 -12.01 -31.65
C GLY A 173 -24.46 -11.30 -30.91
N VAL A 174 -24.23 -10.12 -30.33
CA VAL A 174 -25.20 -9.36 -29.54
C VAL A 174 -25.28 -7.91 -30.01
N SER A 175 -26.27 -7.15 -29.50
CA SER A 175 -26.38 -5.73 -29.78
C SER A 175 -25.29 -4.92 -29.03
N GLU A 176 -24.91 -3.76 -29.60
CA GLU A 176 -23.99 -2.83 -28.91
C GLU A 176 -24.56 -2.34 -27.57
N LYS A 177 -25.90 -2.20 -27.50
CA LYS A 177 -26.60 -1.86 -26.26
C LYS A 177 -26.37 -2.91 -25.17
N THR A 178 -26.43 -4.21 -25.55
CA THR A 178 -26.17 -5.34 -24.65
C THR A 178 -24.72 -5.33 -24.16
N VAL A 179 -23.76 -5.02 -25.03
CA VAL A 179 -22.35 -4.89 -24.65
C VAL A 179 -22.17 -3.75 -23.64
N LYS A 180 -22.78 -2.58 -23.85
CA LYS A 180 -22.72 -1.46 -22.90
C LYS A 180 -23.23 -1.88 -21.51
N THR A 181 -24.31 -2.63 -21.44
CA THR A 181 -24.83 -3.18 -20.17
C THR A 181 -23.83 -4.11 -19.50
N HIS A 182 -23.21 -5.04 -20.24
CA HIS A 182 -22.19 -5.91 -19.69
C HIS A 182 -20.94 -5.16 -19.24
N VAL A 183 -20.49 -4.15 -20.00
CA VAL A 183 -19.37 -3.29 -19.61
C VAL A 183 -19.67 -2.60 -18.28
N SER A 184 -20.84 -1.96 -18.14
CA SER A 184 -21.23 -1.32 -16.88
C SER A 184 -21.27 -2.32 -15.71
N ALA A 185 -21.81 -3.51 -15.93
CA ALA A 185 -21.82 -4.56 -14.91
C ALA A 185 -20.40 -5.03 -14.52
N VAL A 186 -19.51 -5.19 -15.51
CA VAL A 186 -18.10 -5.52 -15.28
C VAL A 186 -17.40 -4.42 -14.48
N LEU A 187 -17.54 -3.15 -14.88
CA LEU A 187 -16.94 -2.03 -14.14
C LEU A 187 -17.41 -1.99 -12.69
N GLY A 188 -18.71 -2.14 -12.46
CA GLY A 188 -19.29 -2.19 -11.10
C GLY A 188 -18.75 -3.36 -10.27
N LYS A 189 -18.70 -4.57 -10.87
CA LYS A 189 -18.18 -5.76 -10.17
C LYS A 189 -16.68 -5.68 -9.88
N LEU A 190 -15.90 -5.06 -10.76
CA LEU A 190 -14.47 -4.83 -10.58
C LEU A 190 -14.16 -3.67 -9.63
N GLY A 191 -15.16 -2.81 -9.33
CA GLY A 191 -14.96 -1.60 -8.53
C GLY A 191 -14.08 -0.55 -9.24
N VAL A 192 -14.10 -0.53 -10.58
CA VAL A 192 -13.28 0.40 -11.39
C VAL A 192 -14.15 1.43 -12.11
N GLN A 193 -13.58 2.62 -12.34
CA GLN A 193 -14.35 3.76 -12.86
C GLN A 193 -14.49 3.76 -14.39
N ASP A 194 -13.54 3.18 -15.11
CA ASP A 194 -13.50 3.22 -16.56
C ASP A 194 -12.98 1.94 -17.21
N ARG A 195 -13.13 1.86 -18.54
CA ARG A 195 -12.72 0.70 -19.34
C ARG A 195 -11.21 0.47 -19.36
N THR A 196 -10.41 1.52 -19.18
CA THR A 196 -8.94 1.43 -19.15
C THR A 196 -8.50 0.72 -17.90
N GLN A 197 -9.08 1.08 -16.75
CA GLN A 197 -8.84 0.41 -15.49
C GLN A 197 -9.30 -1.06 -15.52
N ALA A 198 -10.43 -1.35 -16.16
CA ALA A 198 -10.88 -2.73 -16.36
C ALA A 198 -9.92 -3.54 -17.24
N ALA A 199 -9.39 -2.95 -18.31
CA ALA A 199 -8.40 -3.60 -19.17
C ALA A 199 -7.09 -3.89 -18.40
N LEU A 200 -6.58 -2.94 -17.62
CA LEU A 200 -5.41 -3.12 -16.75
C LEU A 200 -5.65 -4.21 -15.70
N TYR A 201 -6.85 -4.25 -15.13
CA TYR A 201 -7.24 -5.33 -14.21
C TYR A 201 -7.13 -6.70 -14.88
N ALA A 202 -7.67 -6.85 -16.10
CA ALA A 202 -7.66 -8.11 -16.83
C ALA A 202 -6.23 -8.60 -17.15
N VAL A 203 -5.33 -7.69 -17.53
CA VAL A 203 -3.91 -8.00 -17.77
C VAL A 203 -3.22 -8.46 -16.49
N ARG A 204 -3.39 -7.70 -15.38
CA ARG A 204 -2.78 -8.03 -14.08
C ARG A 204 -3.25 -9.37 -13.49
N HIS A 205 -4.45 -9.81 -13.84
CA HIS A 205 -5.04 -11.05 -13.31
C HIS A 205 -5.01 -12.20 -14.32
N GLY A 206 -4.25 -12.05 -15.42
CA GLY A 206 -4.06 -13.12 -16.40
C GLY A 206 -5.35 -13.55 -17.15
N ILE A 207 -6.36 -12.66 -17.22
CA ILE A 207 -7.62 -12.92 -17.95
C ILE A 207 -7.37 -12.85 -19.47
N VAL A 208 -6.30 -12.21 -19.88
CA VAL A 208 -5.81 -12.16 -21.26
C VAL A 208 -4.33 -12.47 -21.23
N GLY A 209 -3.95 -13.57 -21.82
CA GLY A 209 -2.58 -13.89 -22.20
C GLY A 209 -2.37 -13.47 -23.64
#